data_b25399a92e5a42c68a169adbbe052eba
#
_entry.id   b25399a92e5a42c68a169adbbe052eba
#
_cell.length_a   1.000
_cell.length_b   1.000
_cell.length_c   1.000
_cell.angle_alpha   90.00
_cell.angle_beta   90.00
_cell.angle_gamma   90.00
#
_symmetry.space_group_name_H-M   'P 1'
#
loop_
_entity.id
_entity.type
_entity.pdbx_description
1 polymer ?
#
loop_
_entity_poly.entity_id
_entity_poly.type
_entity_poly.pdbx_seq_one_letter_code
_entity_poly.pdbx_strand_id
1 'polypeptide(L)'
;MTKHRFGIRLCFAVILGAVLAAPAALAQEEEPSPKPGKPIHAGDVLSGELNTLRVRDIKKAGKRIATYQLTSEPRRLPPPNGLCNLETGPETFQLVPANDAQAAQLRPFVGKEISVKVDEIACAQEAGQMSEAVVTKWSVVTKH
;
A
#
# COMPACT_ATOMS: atom_id res chain seq x y z
N MET A 1 82.46 -15.10 40.70
CA MET A 1 82.70 -16.54 40.73
C MET A 1 81.46 -17.31 40.37
N THR A 2 81.58 -18.15 39.38
CA THR A 2 80.75 -19.32 39.08
C THR A 2 79.29 -19.04 38.66
N LYS A 3 79.02 -19.01 37.38
CA LYS A 3 78.77 -20.10 36.40
C LYS A 3 77.61 -21.02 36.80
N HIS A 4 76.58 -20.98 35.95
CA HIS A 4 75.95 -22.12 35.26
C HIS A 4 74.67 -21.60 34.60
N ARG A 5 74.66 -21.46 33.33
CA ARG A 5 74.51 -22.38 32.21
C ARG A 5 73.40 -23.40 32.42
N PHE A 6 72.51 -23.31 31.48
CA PHE A 6 71.63 -24.34 30.88
C PHE A 6 70.19 -23.81 30.82
N GLY A 7 69.53 -23.80 29.76
CA GLY A 7 69.72 -24.52 28.50
C GLY A 7 68.41 -24.39 27.75
N ILE A 8 68.63 -24.01 26.60
CA ILE A 8 67.74 -24.00 25.45
C ILE A 8 66.85 -25.24 25.44
N ARG A 9 65.57 -25.02 25.08
CA ARG A 9 64.97 -25.78 24.00
C ARG A 9 63.71 -25.07 23.49
N LEU A 10 63.89 -24.43 22.37
CA LEU A 10 62.90 -24.18 21.35
C LEU A 10 61.95 -25.35 21.19
N CYS A 11 60.70 -25.12 21.32
CA CYS A 11 59.67 -25.86 20.60
C CYS A 11 58.80 -24.86 19.86
N PHE A 12 59.21 -24.67 18.63
CA PHE A 12 58.30 -24.06 17.63
C PHE A 12 57.21 -25.09 17.35
N ALA A 13 56.04 -24.88 17.93
CA ALA A 13 54.81 -25.48 17.44
C ALA A 13 54.15 -24.47 16.53
N VAL A 14 54.43 -24.58 15.26
CA VAL A 14 53.68 -23.89 14.20
C VAL A 14 52.32 -24.59 14.15
N ILE A 15 51.33 -24.01 14.80
CA ILE A 15 49.96 -24.38 14.58
C ILE A 15 49.50 -23.61 13.37
N LEU A 16 49.51 -24.25 12.22
CA LEU A 16 48.86 -23.81 11.01
C LEU A 16 47.34 -23.90 11.26
N GLY A 17 46.74 -22.85 11.81
CA GLY A 17 45.31 -22.67 11.88
C GLY A 17 44.79 -22.35 10.49
N ALA A 18 44.30 -23.33 9.78
CA ALA A 18 43.51 -23.10 8.59
C ALA A 18 42.22 -22.40 9.01
N VAL A 19 42.18 -21.08 8.83
CA VAL A 19 40.96 -20.32 8.92
C VAL A 19 40.12 -20.65 7.69
N LEU A 20 39.23 -21.61 7.83
CA LEU A 20 38.15 -21.83 6.90
C LEU A 20 37.18 -20.63 7.03
N ALA A 21 37.44 -19.61 6.23
CA ALA A 21 36.45 -18.56 6.00
C ALA A 21 35.27 -19.19 5.25
N ALA A 22 34.26 -19.60 5.97
CA ALA A 22 32.99 -19.93 5.37
C ALA A 22 32.43 -18.64 4.76
N PRO A 23 32.10 -18.59 3.46
CA PRO A 23 31.34 -17.48 2.93
C PRO A 23 29.98 -17.49 3.64
N ALA A 24 29.71 -16.46 4.44
CA ALA A 24 28.37 -16.18 4.88
C ALA A 24 27.57 -15.89 3.60
N ALA A 25 26.87 -16.88 3.10
CA ALA A 25 25.82 -16.67 2.13
C ALA A 25 24.79 -15.80 2.85
N LEU A 26 24.81 -14.49 2.54
CA LEU A 26 23.70 -13.60 2.83
C LEU A 26 22.53 -14.18 2.02
N ALA A 27 21.71 -14.98 2.67
CA ALA A 27 20.37 -15.26 2.17
C ALA A 27 19.68 -13.91 2.13
N GLN A 28 19.61 -13.31 0.94
CA GLN A 28 18.67 -12.25 0.67
C GLN A 28 17.31 -12.94 0.84
N GLU A 29 16.66 -12.66 1.96
CA GLU A 29 15.22 -12.83 2.04
C GLU A 29 14.66 -11.95 0.95
N GLU A 30 14.29 -12.56 -0.19
CA GLU A 30 13.48 -11.92 -1.17
C GLU A 30 12.19 -11.56 -0.44
N GLU A 31 12.02 -10.27 -0.12
CA GLU A 31 10.73 -9.76 0.31
C GLU A 31 9.72 -10.20 -0.74
N PRO A 32 8.64 -10.88 -0.36
CA PRO A 32 7.65 -11.33 -1.32
C PRO A 32 7.13 -10.11 -2.07
N SER A 33 7.35 -10.08 -3.37
CA SER A 33 6.84 -9.04 -4.25
C SER A 33 5.35 -8.86 -3.98
N PRO A 34 4.86 -7.63 -3.79
CA PRO A 34 3.45 -7.40 -3.51
C PRO A 34 2.60 -8.04 -4.61
N LYS A 35 1.65 -8.86 -4.20
CA LYS A 35 0.77 -9.54 -5.16
C LYS A 35 -0.10 -8.51 -5.87
N PRO A 36 -0.21 -8.56 -7.20
CA PRO A 36 -1.10 -7.67 -7.93
C PRO A 36 -2.55 -7.85 -7.46
N GLY A 37 -3.24 -6.74 -7.26
CA GLY A 37 -4.64 -6.72 -6.86
C GLY A 37 -5.55 -7.39 -7.90
N LYS A 38 -6.72 -7.84 -7.47
CA LYS A 38 -7.75 -8.35 -8.37
C LYS A 38 -8.24 -7.24 -9.30
N PRO A 39 -8.53 -7.52 -10.57
CA PRO A 39 -9.15 -6.53 -11.45
C PRO A 39 -10.53 -6.12 -10.92
N ILE A 40 -10.91 -4.86 -11.14
CA ILE A 40 -12.24 -4.35 -10.85
C ILE A 40 -12.91 -3.93 -12.15
N HIS A 41 -14.14 -4.37 -12.34
CA HIS A 41 -14.96 -4.06 -13.52
C HIS A 41 -16.24 -3.35 -13.11
N ALA A 42 -16.90 -2.73 -14.07
CA ALA A 42 -18.24 -2.18 -13.84
C ALA A 42 -19.19 -3.30 -13.35
N GLY A 43 -19.89 -3.03 -12.25
CA GLY A 43 -20.77 -3.98 -11.57
C GLY A 43 -20.13 -4.74 -10.43
N ASP A 44 -18.81 -4.69 -10.27
CA ASP A 44 -18.13 -5.31 -9.14
C ASP A 44 -18.38 -4.57 -7.83
N VAL A 45 -18.25 -5.29 -6.73
CA VAL A 45 -18.38 -4.75 -5.38
C VAL A 45 -17.01 -4.44 -4.80
N LEU A 46 -16.85 -3.21 -4.33
CA LEU A 46 -15.69 -2.72 -3.62
C LEU A 46 -16.03 -2.60 -2.14
N SER A 47 -15.28 -3.28 -1.29
CA SER A 47 -15.48 -3.23 0.17
C SER A 47 -14.26 -2.66 0.86
N GLY A 48 -14.48 -1.87 1.89
CA GLY A 48 -13.40 -1.26 2.65
C GLY A 48 -13.89 -0.29 3.72
N GLU A 49 -12.96 0.34 4.39
CA GLU A 49 -13.24 1.35 5.40
C GLU A 49 -13.53 2.70 4.75
N LEU A 50 -14.64 3.33 5.13
CA LEU A 50 -15.03 4.64 4.64
C LEU A 50 -14.51 5.75 5.56
N ASN A 51 -13.73 6.64 5.00
CA ASN A 51 -13.21 7.82 5.69
C ASN A 51 -13.65 9.11 4.99
N THR A 52 -13.66 10.22 5.73
CA THR A 52 -13.87 11.55 5.16
C THR A 52 -12.60 12.36 5.23
N LEU A 53 -12.28 13.00 4.12
CA LEU A 53 -11.20 13.96 4.00
C LEU A 53 -11.79 15.34 3.76
N ARG A 54 -11.21 16.38 4.36
CA ARG A 54 -11.59 17.77 4.11
C ARG A 54 -10.59 18.39 3.16
N VAL A 55 -11.00 18.57 1.93
CA VAL A 55 -10.18 19.13 0.85
C VAL A 55 -10.61 20.56 0.57
N ARG A 56 -9.65 21.46 0.31
CA ARG A 56 -9.97 22.80 -0.20
C ARG A 56 -10.32 22.71 -1.67
N ASP A 57 -11.52 23.13 -1.99
CA ASP A 57 -11.93 23.26 -3.39
C ASP A 57 -11.46 24.62 -3.93
N ILE A 58 -10.48 24.57 -4.82
CA ILE A 58 -9.92 25.76 -5.46
C ILE A 58 -10.97 26.44 -6.35
N LYS A 59 -11.88 25.66 -6.96
CA LYS A 59 -12.95 26.16 -7.81
C LYS A 59 -14.06 26.88 -7.03
N LYS A 60 -14.18 26.60 -5.73
CA LYS A 60 -15.18 27.21 -4.83
C LYS A 60 -14.55 28.16 -3.82
N ALA A 61 -13.65 29.04 -4.27
CA ALA A 61 -13.00 30.07 -3.44
C ALA A 61 -12.32 29.51 -2.16
N GLY A 62 -11.73 28.30 -2.23
CA GLY A 62 -11.04 27.68 -1.13
C GLY A 62 -11.97 27.13 -0.02
N LYS A 63 -13.24 26.96 -0.28
CA LYS A 63 -14.19 26.33 0.64
C LYS A 63 -13.77 24.88 0.90
N ARG A 64 -13.78 24.47 2.17
CA ARG A 64 -13.54 23.07 2.52
C ARG A 64 -14.78 22.25 2.22
N ILE A 65 -14.60 21.22 1.41
CA ILE A 65 -15.62 20.23 1.10
C ILE A 65 -15.23 18.89 1.72
N ALA A 66 -16.22 18.13 2.15
CA ALA A 66 -16.02 16.76 2.59
C ALA A 66 -15.90 15.86 1.36
N THR A 67 -14.83 15.09 1.32
CA THR A 67 -14.58 14.07 0.29
C THR A 67 -14.61 12.70 0.95
N TYR A 68 -15.27 11.75 0.35
CA TYR A 68 -15.39 10.40 0.87
C TYR A 68 -14.34 9.51 0.22
N GLN A 69 -13.56 8.82 1.04
CA GLN A 69 -12.52 7.91 0.61
C GLN A 69 -12.78 6.52 1.16
N LEU A 70 -12.80 5.54 0.29
CA LEU A 70 -12.85 4.13 0.65
C LEU A 70 -11.44 3.56 0.57
N THR A 71 -10.95 2.98 1.65
CA THR A 71 -9.68 2.24 1.70
C THR A 71 -9.99 0.75 1.62
N SER A 72 -9.51 0.12 0.58
CA SER A 72 -9.81 -1.28 0.25
C SER A 72 -8.53 -2.07 -0.01
N GLU A 73 -8.67 -3.37 -0.21
CA GLU A 73 -7.61 -4.16 -0.81
C GLU A 73 -7.26 -3.63 -2.22
N PRO A 74 -6.01 -3.80 -2.67
CA PRO A 74 -5.60 -3.34 -3.98
C PRO A 74 -6.47 -3.91 -5.09
N ARG A 75 -6.89 -3.05 -6.02
CA ARG A 75 -7.70 -3.43 -7.18
C ARG A 75 -7.10 -2.82 -8.44
N ARG A 76 -6.91 -3.62 -9.46
CA ARG A 76 -6.43 -3.13 -10.76
C ARG A 76 -7.58 -2.64 -11.62
N LEU A 77 -7.42 -1.47 -12.19
CA LEU A 77 -8.38 -0.95 -13.16
C LEU A 77 -8.14 -1.56 -14.55
N PRO A 78 -9.21 -1.78 -15.34
CA PRO A 78 -9.05 -2.24 -16.71
C PRO A 78 -8.43 -1.15 -17.61
N PRO A 79 -7.69 -1.54 -18.67
CA PRO A 79 -7.21 -0.58 -19.67
C PRO A 79 -8.38 0.23 -20.30
N PRO A 80 -8.16 1.51 -20.67
CA PRO A 80 -6.90 2.26 -20.66
C PRO A 80 -6.57 2.91 -19.32
N ASN A 81 -7.41 2.78 -18.30
CA ASN A 81 -7.32 3.49 -17.03
C ASN A 81 -6.48 2.77 -15.96
N GLY A 82 -5.71 1.75 -16.34
CA GLY A 82 -5.02 0.84 -15.43
C GLY A 82 -3.71 1.33 -14.81
N LEU A 83 -3.33 2.58 -15.01
CA LEU A 83 -1.99 3.08 -14.68
C LEU A 83 -1.85 3.79 -13.33
N CYS A 84 -2.87 3.78 -12.51
CA CYS A 84 -2.74 4.30 -11.16
C CYS A 84 -2.21 3.20 -10.22
N ASN A 85 -1.02 3.39 -9.68
CA ASN A 85 -0.27 2.43 -8.86
C ASN A 85 0.02 1.11 -9.62
N LEU A 86 1.08 1.14 -10.37
CA LEU A 86 1.42 0.18 -11.45
C LEU A 86 1.60 -1.28 -11.02
N GLU A 87 2.00 -1.54 -9.79
CA GLU A 87 2.35 -2.91 -9.36
C GLU A 87 1.15 -3.68 -8.82
N THR A 88 0.41 -3.07 -7.91
CA THR A 88 -0.68 -3.74 -7.19
C THR A 88 -2.07 -3.24 -7.58
N GLY A 89 -2.15 -2.01 -8.04
CA GLY A 89 -3.38 -1.26 -8.25
C GLY A 89 -3.73 -0.36 -7.06
N PRO A 90 -4.66 0.59 -7.23
CA PRO A 90 -5.06 1.51 -6.18
C PRO A 90 -5.69 0.79 -4.98
N GLU A 91 -5.43 1.33 -3.81
CA GLU A 91 -6.00 0.92 -2.52
C GLU A 91 -6.98 1.98 -1.98
N THR A 92 -6.87 3.20 -2.46
CA THR A 92 -7.72 4.32 -2.05
C THR A 92 -8.62 4.77 -3.20
N PHE A 93 -9.90 4.85 -2.91
CA PHE A 93 -10.95 5.14 -3.88
C PHE A 93 -11.81 6.30 -3.39
N GLN A 94 -11.82 7.39 -4.13
CA GLN A 94 -12.71 8.50 -3.85
C GLN A 94 -14.12 8.18 -4.36
N LEU A 95 -15.11 8.20 -3.48
CA LEU A 95 -16.51 8.09 -3.86
C LEU A 95 -17.07 9.49 -4.12
N VAL A 96 -17.40 9.78 -5.37
CA VAL A 96 -17.99 11.05 -5.77
C VAL A 96 -19.51 10.93 -5.73
N PRO A 97 -20.21 11.60 -4.79
CA PRO A 97 -21.65 11.58 -4.77
C PRO A 97 -22.22 12.43 -5.92
N ALA A 98 -23.26 11.93 -6.57
CA ALA A 98 -23.94 12.64 -7.65
C ALA A 98 -24.78 13.83 -7.13
N ASN A 99 -25.23 13.74 -5.87
CA ASN A 99 -26.06 14.74 -5.21
C ASN A 99 -25.93 14.65 -3.67
N ASP A 100 -26.53 15.60 -2.97
CA ASP A 100 -26.49 15.65 -1.51
C ASP A 100 -27.18 14.45 -0.84
N ALA A 101 -28.20 13.88 -1.47
CA ALA A 101 -28.90 12.71 -0.96
C ALA A 101 -27.96 11.48 -0.98
N GLN A 102 -27.20 11.30 -2.04
CA GLN A 102 -26.22 10.23 -2.13
C GLN A 102 -25.06 10.44 -1.13
N ALA A 103 -24.60 11.69 -0.95
CA ALA A 103 -23.62 12.01 0.10
C ALA A 103 -24.16 11.71 1.50
N ALA A 104 -25.41 11.98 1.76
CA ALA A 104 -26.07 11.68 3.03
C ALA A 104 -26.12 10.18 3.34
N GLN A 105 -26.20 9.33 2.33
CA GLN A 105 -26.16 7.87 2.50
C GLN A 105 -24.80 7.37 3.04
N LEU A 106 -23.73 8.09 2.78
CA LEU A 106 -22.40 7.72 3.24
C LEU A 106 -22.10 8.13 4.70
N ARG A 107 -22.74 9.19 5.17
CA ARG A 107 -22.45 9.75 6.50
C ARG A 107 -22.53 8.75 7.66
N PRO A 108 -23.54 7.85 7.72
CA PRO A 108 -23.62 6.87 8.82
C PRO A 108 -22.50 5.84 8.81
N PHE A 109 -21.84 5.68 7.69
CA PHE A 109 -20.80 4.66 7.50
C PHE A 109 -19.37 5.18 7.67
N VAL A 110 -19.20 6.47 7.91
CA VAL A 110 -17.87 7.06 8.15
C VAL A 110 -17.20 6.40 9.35
N GLY A 111 -15.97 5.92 9.17
CA GLY A 111 -15.23 5.15 10.16
C GLY A 111 -15.65 3.67 10.27
N LYS A 112 -16.45 3.20 9.32
CA LYS A 112 -16.94 1.82 9.28
C LYS A 112 -16.64 1.16 7.95
N GLU A 113 -16.67 -0.15 7.94
CA GLU A 113 -16.59 -0.94 6.72
C GLU A 113 -17.91 -0.85 5.95
N ILE A 114 -17.81 -0.58 4.64
CA ILE A 114 -18.93 -0.46 3.73
C ILE A 114 -18.61 -1.21 2.43
N SER A 115 -19.64 -1.70 1.77
CA SER A 115 -19.56 -2.26 0.42
C SER A 115 -20.34 -1.40 -0.55
N VAL A 116 -19.71 -1.07 -1.67
CA VAL A 116 -20.34 -0.31 -2.76
C VAL A 116 -20.21 -1.08 -4.06
N LYS A 117 -21.28 -1.08 -4.84
CA LYS A 117 -21.24 -1.53 -6.23
C LYS A 117 -20.68 -0.40 -7.07
N VAL A 118 -19.67 -0.70 -7.86
CA VAL A 118 -18.98 0.28 -8.71
C VAL A 118 -19.46 0.13 -10.15
N ASP A 119 -19.99 1.19 -10.72
CA ASP A 119 -20.44 1.19 -12.11
C ASP A 119 -19.49 1.99 -13.02
N GLU A 120 -18.79 2.99 -12.46
CA GLU A 120 -17.80 3.77 -13.21
C GLU A 120 -16.63 4.16 -12.30
N ILE A 121 -15.42 3.82 -12.74
CA ILE A 121 -14.17 4.06 -12.01
C ILE A 121 -13.06 4.48 -12.95
N ALA A 122 -12.21 5.39 -12.51
CA ALA A 122 -11.03 5.83 -13.24
C ALA A 122 -9.89 6.18 -12.30
N CYS A 123 -8.66 6.26 -12.81
CA CYS A 123 -7.54 6.80 -12.06
C CYS A 123 -7.75 8.29 -11.76
N ALA A 124 -7.27 8.75 -10.61
CA ALA A 124 -7.27 10.15 -10.26
C ALA A 124 -6.36 10.93 -11.22
N GLN A 125 -6.87 11.99 -11.82
CA GLN A 125 -6.15 12.80 -12.81
C GLN A 125 -6.11 14.29 -12.46
N GLU A 126 -6.95 14.72 -11.52
CA GLU A 126 -7.06 16.14 -11.16
C GLU A 126 -6.27 16.47 -9.90
N ALA A 127 -5.69 17.65 -9.88
CA ALA A 127 -5.11 18.21 -8.67
C ALA A 127 -6.18 18.37 -7.59
N GLY A 128 -5.91 17.89 -6.37
CA GLY A 128 -6.87 17.91 -5.27
C GLY A 128 -7.64 16.60 -5.06
N GLN A 129 -7.50 15.62 -5.95
CA GLN A 129 -7.95 14.26 -5.70
C GLN A 129 -6.94 13.58 -4.77
N MET A 130 -7.42 13.17 -3.59
CA MET A 130 -6.57 12.61 -2.53
C MET A 130 -6.49 11.09 -2.58
N SER A 131 -7.23 10.45 -3.46
CA SER A 131 -7.24 9.01 -3.66
C SER A 131 -6.58 8.64 -4.98
N GLU A 132 -6.09 7.43 -5.08
CA GLU A 132 -5.43 6.92 -6.28
C GLU A 132 -6.42 6.70 -7.43
N ALA A 133 -7.65 6.34 -7.10
CA ALA A 133 -8.75 6.16 -8.06
C ALA A 133 -10.00 6.91 -7.63
N VAL A 134 -10.86 7.20 -8.59
CA VAL A 134 -12.12 7.93 -8.42
C VAL A 134 -13.28 7.10 -8.94
N VAL A 135 -14.30 6.91 -8.11
CA VAL A 135 -15.55 6.22 -8.44
C VAL A 135 -16.63 7.27 -8.62
N THR A 136 -17.06 7.44 -9.84
CA THR A 136 -18.05 8.48 -10.23
C THR A 136 -19.48 7.95 -10.24
N LYS A 137 -19.67 6.65 -10.48
CA LYS A 137 -20.99 5.99 -10.37
C LYS A 137 -20.90 4.77 -9.47
N TRP A 138 -21.69 4.79 -8.43
CA TRP A 138 -21.70 3.76 -7.40
C TRP A 138 -23.04 3.72 -6.66
N SER A 139 -23.26 2.62 -5.97
CA SER A 139 -24.41 2.46 -5.05
C SER A 139 -23.98 1.65 -3.83
N VAL A 140 -24.55 1.98 -2.67
CA VAL A 140 -24.30 1.23 -1.43
C VAL A 140 -24.98 -0.14 -1.52
N VAL A 141 -24.22 -1.18 -1.20
CA VAL A 141 -24.72 -2.55 -1.09
C VAL A 141 -25.16 -2.77 0.37
N THR A 142 -26.44 -2.85 0.60
CA THR A 142 -26.99 -3.25 1.90
C THR A 142 -27.05 -4.77 1.95
N LYS A 143 -26.32 -5.38 2.93
CA LYS A 143 -26.53 -6.80 3.23
C LYS A 143 -27.90 -6.93 3.93
N HIS A 144 -28.81 -7.59 3.27
CA HIS A 144 -30.06 -8.05 3.88
C HIS A 144 -29.78 -9.33 4.69
#